data_c3f646ffc24e79ca0df77dacabda075e
#
_entry.id   c3f646ffc24e79ca0df77dacabda075e
#
_cell.length_a   1.000
_cell.length_b   1.000
_cell.length_c   1.000
_cell.angle_alpha   90.00
_cell.angle_beta   90.00
_cell.angle_gamma   90.00
#
_symmetry.space_group_name_H-M   'P 1'
#
loop_
_entity.id
_entity.type
_entity.pdbx_description
1 polymer ?
#
loop_
_entity_poly.entity_id
_entity_poly.type
_entity_poly.pdbx_seq_one_letter_code
_entity_poly.pdbx_strand_id
1 'polypeptide(L)'
;MKDLTKKSILKLKQSSTLVINEKCKNLINKGKKVYQFGFGQSPFPVPEKIVSTLKNNAHRKEYLPIQGLAQLRESISKNLKKKIGINYPKENIVITPGSKEAMLLLHVAFNGEIILSAPSWVSYEPQAIIGRNKVHWIQTSRENNWFPTAQQLEKKIKSIKKKNLILIINSPNNPSGTICKNLKELAKVAKKYNLIVLSDEIYTDLTFCNKYESISQHYPERTCISGGLSKWCGAGGWRVGFFAVPNELSELLENVKTLASESYSTV
;
A
#
# COMPACT_ATOMS: atom_id res chain seq x y z
N MET A 1 -38.71 2.13 1.30
CA MET A 1 -37.76 1.03 1.60
C MET A 1 -36.82 1.48 2.70
N LYS A 2 -36.65 0.70 3.79
CA LYS A 2 -35.66 0.99 4.82
C LYS A 2 -34.26 0.99 4.17
N ASP A 3 -33.42 1.95 4.52
CA ASP A 3 -32.04 2.03 4.05
C ASP A 3 -31.23 0.85 4.63
N LEU A 4 -31.01 -0.17 3.82
CA LEU A 4 -30.34 -1.42 4.21
C LEU A 4 -28.79 -1.27 4.15
N THR A 5 -28.29 -0.19 3.56
CA THR A 5 -26.87 0.03 3.31
C THR A 5 -26.33 1.18 4.18
N LYS A 6 -25.14 0.99 4.75
CA LYS A 6 -24.47 2.06 5.51
C LYS A 6 -24.26 3.30 4.64
N LYS A 7 -24.64 4.48 5.11
CA LYS A 7 -24.53 5.76 4.38
C LYS A 7 -23.11 6.06 3.89
N SER A 8 -22.08 5.63 4.64
CA SER A 8 -20.68 5.77 4.22
C SER A 8 -20.37 4.95 2.97
N ILE A 9 -20.97 3.76 2.83
CA ILE A 9 -20.75 2.86 1.69
C ILE A 9 -21.48 3.33 0.44
N LEU A 10 -22.67 3.94 0.58
CA LEU A 10 -23.42 4.49 -0.55
C LEU A 10 -22.67 5.58 -1.31
N LYS A 11 -21.71 6.23 -0.67
CA LYS A 11 -20.86 7.27 -1.29
C LYS A 11 -19.69 6.66 -2.11
N LEU A 12 -19.40 5.38 -1.92
CA LEU A 12 -18.30 4.73 -2.63
C LEU A 12 -18.73 4.37 -4.05
N LYS A 13 -17.85 4.66 -5.00
CA LYS A 13 -17.98 4.22 -6.39
C LYS A 13 -17.08 3.00 -6.59
N GLN A 14 -17.43 2.16 -7.57
CA GLN A 14 -16.54 1.09 -8.01
C GLN A 14 -15.19 1.67 -8.45
N SER A 15 -14.13 0.88 -8.28
CA SER A 15 -12.79 1.30 -8.72
C SER A 15 -12.80 1.64 -10.21
N SER A 16 -12.43 2.87 -10.54
CA SER A 16 -12.40 3.35 -11.93
C SER A 16 -11.53 2.48 -12.84
N THR A 17 -10.45 1.91 -12.32
CA THR A 17 -9.56 0.99 -13.06
C THR A 17 -10.25 -0.32 -13.43
N LEU A 18 -11.09 -0.88 -12.54
CA LEU A 18 -11.87 -2.09 -12.83
C LEU A 18 -12.95 -1.80 -13.85
N VAL A 19 -13.71 -0.71 -13.69
CA VAL A 19 -14.76 -0.29 -14.64
C VAL A 19 -14.20 -0.07 -16.04
N ILE A 20 -13.04 0.60 -16.16
CA ILE A 20 -12.36 0.80 -17.44
C ILE A 20 -11.93 -0.53 -18.06
N ASN A 21 -11.38 -1.45 -17.27
CA ASN A 21 -10.95 -2.77 -17.75
C ASN A 21 -12.15 -3.59 -18.29
N GLU A 22 -13.27 -3.61 -17.58
CA GLU A 22 -14.50 -4.26 -18.04
C GLU A 22 -15.02 -3.63 -19.34
N LYS A 23 -15.02 -2.30 -19.43
CA LYS A 23 -15.39 -1.59 -20.65
C LYS A 23 -14.50 -1.95 -21.83
N CYS A 24 -13.17 -2.04 -21.62
CA CYS A 24 -12.22 -2.47 -22.63
C CYS A 24 -12.53 -3.91 -23.12
N LYS A 25 -12.74 -4.85 -22.21
CA LYS A 25 -13.10 -6.23 -22.53
C LYS A 25 -14.40 -6.29 -23.36
N ASN A 26 -15.43 -5.55 -22.96
CA ASN A 26 -16.69 -5.50 -23.68
C ASN A 26 -16.54 -4.93 -25.09
N LEU A 27 -15.68 -3.94 -25.31
CA LEU A 27 -15.40 -3.38 -26.64
C LEU A 27 -14.64 -4.38 -27.52
N ILE A 28 -13.66 -5.09 -26.97
CA ILE A 28 -12.90 -6.13 -27.67
C ILE A 28 -13.85 -7.27 -28.09
N ASN A 29 -14.72 -7.74 -27.21
CA ASN A 29 -15.69 -8.77 -27.50
C ASN A 29 -16.68 -8.35 -28.61
N LYS A 30 -16.88 -7.05 -28.83
CA LYS A 30 -17.64 -6.49 -29.95
C LYS A 30 -16.81 -6.27 -31.22
N GLY A 31 -15.60 -6.83 -31.30
CA GLY A 31 -14.71 -6.73 -32.46
C GLY A 31 -14.00 -5.39 -32.62
N LYS A 32 -14.05 -4.50 -31.60
CA LYS A 32 -13.37 -3.19 -31.67
C LYS A 32 -11.89 -3.32 -31.30
N LYS A 33 -11.02 -2.65 -32.04
CA LYS A 33 -9.61 -2.50 -31.69
C LYS A 33 -9.49 -1.58 -30.46
N VAL A 34 -8.93 -2.08 -29.36
CA VAL A 34 -8.78 -1.31 -28.12
C VAL A 34 -7.33 -1.38 -27.63
N TYR A 35 -6.74 -0.22 -27.36
CA TYR A 35 -5.46 -0.10 -26.70
C TYR A 35 -5.68 0.05 -25.19
N GLN A 36 -5.23 -0.93 -24.38
CA GLN A 36 -5.54 -1.01 -22.97
C GLN A 36 -4.44 -0.35 -22.14
N PHE A 37 -4.67 0.89 -21.69
CA PHE A 37 -3.78 1.62 -20.77
C PHE A 37 -4.39 1.87 -19.38
N GLY A 38 -5.57 1.32 -19.11
CA GLY A 38 -6.30 1.57 -17.87
C GLY A 38 -5.91 0.66 -16.70
N PHE A 39 -5.23 -0.44 -16.96
CA PHE A 39 -4.88 -1.45 -15.94
C PHE A 39 -3.36 -1.66 -15.92
N GLY A 40 -2.72 -1.23 -14.84
CA GLY A 40 -1.25 -1.34 -14.66
C GLY A 40 -0.81 -2.76 -14.36
N GLN A 41 -0.86 -3.63 -15.37
CA GLN A 41 -0.38 -5.00 -15.30
C GLN A 41 0.89 -5.15 -16.13
N SER A 42 1.89 -5.87 -15.59
CA SER A 42 3.12 -6.19 -16.34
C SER A 42 2.78 -6.94 -17.64
N PRO A 43 3.36 -6.55 -18.78
CA PRO A 43 3.23 -7.32 -20.03
C PRO A 43 4.12 -8.56 -20.04
N PHE A 44 5.06 -8.67 -19.12
CA PHE A 44 5.99 -9.78 -19.02
C PHE A 44 5.40 -10.95 -18.22
N PRO A 45 5.74 -12.21 -18.54
CA PRO A 45 5.32 -13.35 -17.75
C PRO A 45 5.93 -13.31 -16.34
N VAL A 46 5.28 -14.01 -15.41
CA VAL A 46 5.87 -14.28 -14.09
C VAL A 46 7.14 -15.10 -14.27
N PRO A 47 8.25 -14.80 -13.57
CA PRO A 47 9.50 -15.55 -13.71
C PRO A 47 9.30 -17.05 -13.49
N GLU A 48 9.86 -17.88 -14.40
CA GLU A 48 9.64 -19.35 -14.41
C GLU A 48 10.01 -20.04 -13.09
N LYS A 49 11.05 -19.55 -12.42
CA LYS A 49 11.44 -20.08 -11.09
C LYS A 49 10.31 -19.92 -10.06
N ILE A 50 9.53 -18.84 -10.14
CA ILE A 50 8.41 -18.60 -9.23
C ILE A 50 7.22 -19.46 -9.63
N VAL A 51 6.96 -19.60 -10.94
CA VAL A 51 5.90 -20.45 -11.48
C VAL A 51 6.15 -21.91 -11.11
N SER A 52 7.36 -22.42 -11.32
CA SER A 52 7.72 -23.80 -10.99
C SER A 52 7.64 -24.07 -9.48
N THR A 53 8.06 -23.09 -8.64
CA THR A 53 7.91 -23.21 -7.18
C THR A 53 6.44 -23.32 -6.78
N LEU A 54 5.54 -22.53 -7.37
CA LEU A 54 4.10 -22.63 -7.12
C LEU A 54 3.57 -24.02 -7.52
N LYS A 55 3.88 -24.48 -8.73
CA LYS A 55 3.47 -25.82 -9.22
C LYS A 55 3.93 -26.92 -8.28
N ASN A 56 5.17 -26.88 -7.84
CA ASN A 56 5.76 -27.91 -6.96
C ASN A 56 5.19 -27.87 -5.53
N ASN A 57 4.53 -26.80 -5.12
CA ASN A 57 3.93 -26.67 -3.80
C ASN A 57 2.39 -26.57 -3.82
N ALA A 58 1.75 -26.70 -4.97
CA ALA A 58 0.30 -26.61 -5.12
C ALA A 58 -0.49 -27.71 -4.35
N HIS A 59 0.17 -28.80 -3.98
CA HIS A 59 -0.40 -29.88 -3.15
C HIS A 59 -0.53 -29.53 -1.67
N ARG A 60 0.13 -28.49 -1.19
CA ARG A 60 0.05 -28.05 0.20
C ARG A 60 -1.32 -27.44 0.45
N LYS A 61 -2.00 -27.87 1.50
CA LYS A 61 -3.39 -27.54 1.80
C LYS A 61 -3.61 -27.04 3.24
N GLU A 62 -2.57 -27.01 4.05
CA GLU A 62 -2.63 -26.65 5.45
C GLU A 62 -2.82 -25.15 5.61
N TYR A 63 -3.68 -24.75 6.57
CA TYR A 63 -3.75 -23.36 7.00
C TYR A 63 -2.44 -22.90 7.63
N LEU A 64 -1.97 -21.75 7.24
CA LEU A 64 -0.81 -21.10 7.83
C LEU A 64 -1.19 -20.24 9.05
N PRO A 65 -0.20 -19.90 9.90
CA PRO A 65 -0.41 -18.87 10.92
C PRO A 65 -0.94 -17.58 10.29
N ILE A 66 -1.74 -16.81 11.01
CA ILE A 66 -2.40 -15.61 10.49
C ILE A 66 -1.43 -14.59 9.87
N GLN A 67 -0.20 -14.56 10.33
CA GLN A 67 0.85 -13.72 9.75
C GLN A 67 1.43 -14.28 8.44
N GLY A 68 1.07 -15.49 8.04
CA GLY A 68 1.62 -16.19 6.88
C GLY A 68 2.91 -16.96 7.17
N LEU A 69 3.47 -17.54 6.13
CA LEU A 69 4.62 -18.45 6.18
C LEU A 69 5.85 -17.77 6.82
N ALA A 70 6.40 -18.38 7.89
CA ALA A 70 7.51 -17.80 8.64
C ALA A 70 8.78 -17.58 7.79
N GLN A 71 9.09 -18.53 6.88
CA GLN A 71 10.23 -18.39 5.95
C GLN A 71 10.05 -17.22 4.98
N LEU A 72 8.82 -16.94 4.51
CA LEU A 72 8.54 -15.80 3.64
C LEU A 72 8.72 -14.50 4.41
N ARG A 73 8.20 -14.40 5.62
CA ARG A 73 8.36 -13.22 6.50
C ARG A 73 9.83 -12.95 6.81
N GLU A 74 10.61 -13.98 7.09
CA GLU A 74 12.05 -13.87 7.31
C GLU A 74 12.79 -13.39 6.04
N SER A 75 12.42 -13.91 4.87
CA SER A 75 12.99 -13.49 3.59
C SER A 75 12.68 -12.02 3.29
N ILE A 76 11.46 -11.56 3.59
CA ILE A 76 11.07 -10.15 3.45
C ILE A 76 11.86 -9.28 4.43
N SER A 77 12.01 -9.69 5.71
CA SER A 77 12.82 -8.98 6.70
C SER A 77 14.26 -8.79 6.23
N LYS A 78 14.90 -9.87 5.77
CA LYS A 78 16.28 -9.84 5.22
C LYS A 78 16.38 -8.92 3.99
N ASN A 79 15.37 -8.97 3.09
CA ASN A 79 15.35 -8.13 1.89
C ASN A 79 15.19 -6.65 2.23
N LEU A 80 14.30 -6.29 3.13
CA LEU A 80 14.15 -4.91 3.62
C LEU A 80 15.45 -4.42 4.23
N LYS A 81 16.06 -5.18 5.17
CA LYS A 81 17.33 -4.83 5.77
C LYS A 81 18.44 -4.62 4.72
N LYS A 82 18.50 -5.48 3.68
CA LYS A 82 19.49 -5.34 2.59
C LYS A 82 19.23 -4.09 1.74
N LYS A 83 17.96 -3.77 1.43
CA LYS A 83 17.61 -2.67 0.52
C LYS A 83 17.69 -1.29 1.17
N ILE A 84 17.21 -1.16 2.40
CA ILE A 84 17.03 0.13 3.06
C ILE A 84 17.83 0.26 4.37
N GLY A 85 18.52 -0.78 4.80
CA GLY A 85 19.31 -0.76 6.04
C GLY A 85 18.50 -0.86 7.34
N ILE A 86 17.15 -0.86 7.26
CA ILE A 86 16.25 -0.89 8.42
C ILE A 86 15.79 -2.31 8.69
N ASN A 87 15.80 -2.70 9.96
CA ASN A 87 15.35 -4.01 10.39
C ASN A 87 13.87 -3.99 10.80
N TYR A 88 13.06 -4.71 10.06
CA TYR A 88 11.69 -5.08 10.43
C TYR A 88 11.72 -6.56 10.82
N PRO A 89 11.59 -6.92 12.12
CA PRO A 89 11.61 -8.32 12.55
C PRO A 89 10.51 -9.12 11.85
N LYS A 90 10.75 -10.40 11.55
CA LYS A 90 9.77 -11.26 10.90
C LYS A 90 8.45 -11.39 11.68
N GLU A 91 8.50 -11.19 12.98
CA GLU A 91 7.34 -11.15 13.88
C GLU A 91 6.45 -9.93 13.63
N ASN A 92 7.02 -8.90 13.03
CA ASN A 92 6.34 -7.64 12.70
C ASN A 92 5.93 -7.56 11.22
N ILE A 93 5.99 -8.67 10.50
CA ILE A 93 5.56 -8.77 9.11
C ILE A 93 4.32 -9.64 9.02
N VAL A 94 3.31 -9.16 8.30
CA VAL A 94 2.08 -9.88 7.99
C VAL A 94 1.99 -10.05 6.48
N ILE A 95 1.78 -11.29 6.02
CA ILE A 95 1.48 -11.60 4.63
C ILE A 95 -0.01 -11.35 4.39
N THR A 96 -0.34 -10.72 3.29
CA THR A 96 -1.72 -10.29 2.99
C THR A 96 -2.10 -10.65 1.55
N PRO A 97 -3.40 -10.77 1.23
CA PRO A 97 -3.90 -10.93 -0.15
C PRO A 97 -3.62 -9.70 -1.03
N GLY A 98 -2.32 -9.42 -1.25
CA GLY A 98 -1.80 -8.19 -1.85
C GLY A 98 -1.72 -7.03 -0.86
N SER A 99 -0.87 -6.04 -1.14
CA SER A 99 -0.69 -4.84 -0.31
C SER A 99 -1.99 -4.05 -0.08
N LYS A 100 -2.96 -4.20 -0.98
CA LYS A 100 -4.27 -3.54 -0.88
C LYS A 100 -5.04 -3.94 0.39
N GLU A 101 -5.00 -5.22 0.76
CA GLU A 101 -5.63 -5.73 1.99
C GLU A 101 -4.93 -5.19 3.23
N ALA A 102 -3.59 -5.22 3.26
CA ALA A 102 -2.81 -4.66 4.37
C ALA A 102 -3.21 -3.21 4.70
N MET A 103 -3.36 -2.38 3.66
CA MET A 103 -3.77 -0.99 3.82
C MET A 103 -5.19 -0.85 4.33
N LEU A 104 -6.12 -1.70 3.86
CA LEU A 104 -7.50 -1.70 4.36
C LEU A 104 -7.54 -2.04 5.85
N LEU A 105 -6.83 -3.08 6.27
CA LEU A 105 -6.76 -3.47 7.69
C LEU A 105 -6.16 -2.35 8.55
N LEU A 106 -5.12 -1.69 8.06
CA LEU A 106 -4.55 -0.51 8.73
C LEU A 106 -5.60 0.60 8.92
N HIS A 107 -6.36 0.94 7.87
CA HIS A 107 -7.40 1.97 7.95
C HIS A 107 -8.51 1.60 8.95
N VAL A 108 -8.91 0.33 8.98
CA VAL A 108 -9.94 -0.16 9.91
C VAL A 108 -9.43 -0.17 11.36
N ALA A 109 -8.17 -0.56 11.57
CA ALA A 109 -7.55 -0.58 12.91
C ALA A 109 -7.26 0.83 13.46
N PHE A 110 -7.06 1.82 12.59
CA PHE A 110 -6.53 3.12 12.99
C PHE A 110 -7.62 4.10 13.43
N ASN A 111 -7.50 4.58 14.67
CA ASN A 111 -8.37 5.65 15.19
C ASN A 111 -7.77 7.03 14.94
N GLY A 112 -7.87 7.52 13.70
CA GLY A 112 -7.30 8.81 13.33
C GLY A 112 -7.76 9.30 11.96
N GLU A 113 -7.02 10.24 11.38
CA GLU A 113 -7.30 10.85 10.09
C GLU A 113 -6.12 10.65 9.13
N ILE A 114 -6.38 10.70 7.83
CA ILE A 114 -5.41 10.35 6.79
C ILE A 114 -5.02 11.58 5.99
N ILE A 115 -3.73 11.76 5.74
CA ILE A 115 -3.20 12.78 4.84
C ILE A 115 -2.77 12.13 3.53
N LEU A 116 -3.31 12.62 2.42
CA LEU A 116 -3.00 12.19 1.06
C LEU A 116 -2.50 13.35 0.21
N SER A 117 -1.59 13.08 -0.72
CA SER A 117 -1.25 14.00 -1.81
C SER A 117 -2.16 13.78 -3.02
N ALA A 118 -2.49 14.83 -3.74
CA ALA A 118 -3.20 14.76 -5.01
C ALA A 118 -2.24 15.10 -6.17
N PRO A 119 -2.10 14.21 -7.19
CA PRO A 119 -2.83 12.95 -7.40
C PRO A 119 -2.31 11.81 -6.54
N SER A 120 -3.16 10.78 -6.33
CA SER A 120 -2.85 9.60 -5.53
C SER A 120 -3.58 8.37 -6.07
N TRP A 121 -3.15 7.19 -5.66
CA TRP A 121 -3.82 5.95 -6.06
C TRP A 121 -5.28 5.96 -5.60
N VAL A 122 -6.16 5.61 -6.53
CA VAL A 122 -7.63 5.72 -6.39
C VAL A 122 -8.24 4.92 -5.24
N SER A 123 -7.51 4.00 -4.63
CA SER A 123 -8.04 3.16 -3.55
C SER A 123 -7.76 3.69 -2.14
N TYR A 124 -6.85 4.65 -1.94
CA TYR A 124 -6.55 5.15 -0.59
C TYR A 124 -7.75 5.81 0.08
N GLU A 125 -8.39 6.76 -0.61
CA GLU A 125 -9.57 7.44 -0.04
C GLU A 125 -10.76 6.49 0.21
N PRO A 126 -11.16 5.60 -0.73
CA PRO A 126 -12.21 4.62 -0.46
C PRO A 126 -11.91 3.73 0.75
N GLN A 127 -10.67 3.30 0.93
CA GLN A 127 -10.28 2.50 2.10
C GLN A 127 -10.37 3.30 3.40
N ALA A 128 -9.91 4.56 3.38
CA ALA A 128 -10.07 5.46 4.52
C ALA A 128 -11.56 5.66 4.89
N ILE A 129 -12.45 5.82 3.90
CA ILE A 129 -13.90 5.92 4.13
C ILE A 129 -14.46 4.64 4.76
N ILE A 130 -14.04 3.46 4.31
CA ILE A 130 -14.42 2.17 4.90
C ILE A 130 -13.96 2.10 6.37
N GLY A 131 -12.71 2.49 6.65
CA GLY A 131 -12.15 2.60 8.00
C GLY A 131 -12.74 3.75 8.83
N ARG A 132 -13.64 4.56 8.27
CA ARG A 132 -14.23 5.77 8.90
C ARG A 132 -13.19 6.84 9.24
N ASN A 133 -12.07 6.85 8.55
CA ASN A 133 -11.03 7.86 8.68
C ASN A 133 -11.35 9.04 7.76
N LYS A 134 -11.28 10.26 8.28
CA LYS A 134 -11.39 11.46 7.47
C LYS A 134 -10.11 11.66 6.66
N VAL A 135 -10.26 12.06 5.40
CA VAL A 135 -9.14 12.31 4.48
C VAL A 135 -8.87 13.80 4.34
N HIS A 136 -7.60 14.17 4.39
CA HIS A 136 -7.10 15.52 4.17
C HIS A 136 -6.15 15.53 2.96
N TRP A 137 -6.55 16.22 1.91
CA TRP A 137 -5.79 16.33 0.68
C TRP A 137 -4.79 17.49 0.74
N ILE A 138 -3.57 17.22 0.26
CA ILE A 138 -2.56 18.24 -0.08
C ILE A 138 -2.50 18.30 -1.58
N GLN A 139 -2.82 19.46 -2.16
CA GLN A 139 -2.63 19.69 -3.59
C GLN A 139 -1.14 19.80 -3.90
N THR A 140 -0.70 19.03 -4.89
CA THR A 140 0.69 19.00 -5.33
C THR A 140 0.79 19.37 -6.80
N SER A 141 2.00 19.56 -7.29
CA SER A 141 2.23 19.99 -8.65
C SER A 141 3.42 19.27 -9.30
N ARG A 142 3.59 19.42 -10.59
CA ARG A 142 4.68 18.83 -11.36
C ARG A 142 6.05 19.30 -10.88
N GLU A 143 6.16 20.55 -10.45
CA GLU A 143 7.41 21.16 -9.94
C GLU A 143 7.97 20.43 -8.73
N ASN A 144 7.07 19.83 -7.92
CA ASN A 144 7.42 19.02 -6.76
C ASN A 144 7.29 17.51 -7.02
N ASN A 145 7.37 17.08 -8.30
CA ASN A 145 7.20 15.67 -8.68
C ASN A 145 5.90 15.03 -8.14
N TRP A 146 4.84 15.82 -7.95
CA TRP A 146 3.56 15.37 -7.40
C TRP A 146 3.64 14.86 -5.95
N PHE A 147 4.60 15.38 -5.17
CA PHE A 147 4.70 15.16 -3.72
C PHE A 147 4.57 16.49 -2.97
N PRO A 148 4.10 16.46 -1.71
CA PRO A 148 4.03 17.68 -0.92
C PRO A 148 5.42 18.18 -0.56
N THR A 149 5.58 19.50 -0.42
CA THR A 149 6.73 20.06 0.28
C THR A 149 6.56 19.90 1.79
N ALA A 150 7.66 19.99 2.53
CA ALA A 150 7.62 19.97 4.00
C ALA A 150 6.72 21.08 4.57
N GLN A 151 6.75 22.28 3.97
CA GLN A 151 5.90 23.42 4.37
C GLN A 151 4.42 23.13 4.11
N GLN A 152 4.07 22.54 2.97
CA GLN A 152 2.69 22.15 2.65
C GLN A 152 2.18 21.10 3.64
N LEU A 153 3.01 20.10 3.96
CA LEU A 153 2.66 19.07 4.94
C LEU A 153 2.44 19.69 6.33
N GLU A 154 3.37 20.50 6.80
CA GLU A 154 3.28 21.15 8.10
C GLU A 154 2.05 22.06 8.21
N LYS A 155 1.80 22.89 7.17
CA LYS A 155 0.60 23.75 7.09
C LYS A 155 -0.69 22.92 7.17
N LYS A 156 -0.74 21.78 6.47
CA LYS A 156 -1.89 20.88 6.50
C LYS A 156 -2.10 20.30 7.90
N ILE A 157 -1.04 19.77 8.54
CA ILE A 157 -1.12 19.22 9.89
C ILE A 157 -1.66 20.25 10.89
N LYS A 158 -1.16 21.49 10.85
CA LYS A 158 -1.62 22.57 11.73
C LYS A 158 -3.10 22.93 11.55
N SER A 159 -3.67 22.65 10.39
CA SER A 159 -5.10 22.88 10.11
C SER A 159 -6.01 21.74 10.60
N ILE A 160 -5.45 20.63 11.05
CA ILE A 160 -6.20 19.43 11.48
C ILE A 160 -6.28 19.42 13.02
N LYS A 161 -7.50 19.27 13.57
CA LYS A 161 -7.70 19.22 15.03
C LYS A 161 -7.27 17.86 15.64
N LYS A 162 -7.49 16.77 14.91
CA LYS A 162 -7.12 15.40 15.36
C LYS A 162 -5.60 15.26 15.40
N LYS A 163 -5.08 14.63 16.48
CA LYS A 163 -3.63 14.45 16.64
C LYS A 163 -3.12 13.15 16.01
N ASN A 164 -3.94 12.10 15.98
CA ASN A 164 -3.55 10.84 15.38
C ASN A 164 -3.70 10.93 13.86
N LEU A 165 -2.59 10.94 13.14
CA LEU A 165 -2.55 11.13 11.69
C LEU A 165 -1.67 10.07 11.04
N ILE A 166 -2.15 9.54 9.90
CA ILE A 166 -1.31 8.76 8.98
C ILE A 166 -1.02 9.61 7.75
N LEU A 167 0.24 9.75 7.39
CA LEU A 167 0.68 10.25 6.08
C LEU A 167 0.93 9.05 5.16
N ILE A 168 0.26 9.00 3.99
CA ILE A 168 0.53 7.98 2.99
C ILE A 168 1.46 8.54 1.94
N ILE A 169 2.60 7.84 1.72
CA ILE A 169 3.59 8.12 0.68
C ILE A 169 3.71 6.90 -0.22
N ASN A 170 3.47 7.08 -1.51
CA ASN A 170 3.69 6.06 -2.54
C ASN A 170 4.81 6.54 -3.46
N SER A 171 6.00 5.97 -3.33
CA SER A 171 7.18 6.34 -4.11
C SER A 171 7.96 5.08 -4.52
N PRO A 172 8.03 4.81 -5.83
CA PRO A 172 7.48 5.54 -6.99
C PRO A 172 5.95 5.64 -6.95
N ASN A 173 5.42 6.76 -7.49
CA ASN A 173 4.01 7.13 -7.32
C ASN A 173 3.12 6.58 -8.45
N ASN A 174 1.94 6.15 -8.08
CA ASN A 174 0.81 5.93 -8.97
C ASN A 174 -0.23 7.05 -8.69
N PRO A 175 -0.57 7.92 -9.68
CA PRO A 175 -0.42 7.70 -11.13
C PRO A 175 0.74 8.44 -11.80
N SER A 176 1.51 9.29 -11.11
CA SER A 176 2.47 10.20 -11.76
C SER A 176 3.73 9.52 -12.32
N GLY A 177 4.08 8.32 -11.84
CA GLY A 177 5.32 7.61 -12.21
C GLY A 177 6.59 8.28 -11.67
N THR A 178 6.46 9.25 -10.77
CA THR A 178 7.57 10.03 -10.22
C THR A 178 8.06 9.49 -8.88
N ILE A 179 9.27 9.89 -8.50
CA ILE A 179 9.90 9.53 -7.22
C ILE A 179 9.93 10.76 -6.31
N CYS A 180 9.66 10.57 -5.02
CA CYS A 180 9.78 11.60 -4.01
C CYS A 180 11.26 11.96 -3.78
N LYS A 181 11.63 13.23 -3.96
CA LYS A 181 13.01 13.72 -3.80
C LYS A 181 13.26 14.36 -2.44
N ASN A 182 12.22 14.58 -1.63
CA ASN A 182 12.30 15.29 -0.36
C ASN A 182 11.83 14.43 0.83
N LEU A 183 12.12 13.12 0.77
CA LEU A 183 11.72 12.16 1.82
C LEU A 183 12.27 12.53 3.19
N LYS A 184 13.52 13.01 3.24
CA LYS A 184 14.18 13.44 4.48
C LYS A 184 13.46 14.62 5.16
N GLU A 185 13.04 15.59 4.37
CA GLU A 185 12.31 16.77 4.84
C GLU A 185 10.90 16.40 5.31
N LEU A 186 10.21 15.53 4.57
CA LEU A 186 8.90 15.01 4.97
C LEU A 186 8.99 14.17 6.24
N ALA A 187 10.03 13.35 6.38
CA ALA A 187 10.28 12.55 7.57
C ALA A 187 10.52 13.44 8.82
N LYS A 188 11.28 14.54 8.68
CA LYS A 188 11.45 15.51 9.77
C LYS A 188 10.13 16.09 10.24
N VAL A 189 9.25 16.46 9.32
CA VAL A 189 7.92 16.97 9.67
C VAL A 189 7.08 15.86 10.32
N ALA A 190 7.06 14.65 9.73
CA ALA A 190 6.34 13.52 10.28
C ALA A 190 6.79 13.20 11.72
N LYS A 191 8.08 13.19 11.97
CA LYS A 191 8.68 12.99 13.30
C LYS A 191 8.28 14.10 14.28
N LYS A 192 8.39 15.36 13.87
CA LYS A 192 8.01 16.55 14.68
C LYS A 192 6.57 16.48 15.19
N TYR A 193 5.66 15.97 14.37
CA TYR A 193 4.24 15.87 14.68
C TYR A 193 3.79 14.45 15.06
N ASN A 194 4.74 13.54 15.27
CA ASN A 194 4.50 12.16 15.68
C ASN A 194 3.52 11.40 14.76
N LEU A 195 3.57 11.64 13.44
CA LEU A 195 2.73 10.96 12.47
C LEU A 195 3.13 9.48 12.35
N ILE A 196 2.16 8.63 12.03
CA ILE A 196 2.46 7.35 11.40
C ILE A 196 2.65 7.60 9.91
N VAL A 197 3.64 6.98 9.30
CA VAL A 197 3.81 6.99 7.85
C VAL A 197 3.49 5.61 7.30
N LEU A 198 2.59 5.54 6.31
CA LEU A 198 2.43 4.38 5.46
C LEU A 198 3.24 4.61 4.18
N SER A 199 4.35 3.91 4.05
CA SER A 199 5.18 3.89 2.84
C SER A 199 4.69 2.76 1.93
N ASP A 200 3.95 3.10 0.88
CA ASP A 200 3.55 2.14 -0.14
C ASP A 200 4.67 1.98 -1.17
N GLU A 201 5.40 0.88 -1.03
CA GLU A 201 6.63 0.59 -1.76
C GLU A 201 6.44 -0.47 -2.86
N ILE A 202 5.21 -0.64 -3.33
CA ILE A 202 4.86 -1.67 -4.31
C ILE A 202 5.60 -1.53 -5.66
N TYR A 203 6.15 -0.36 -5.98
CA TYR A 203 6.85 -0.07 -7.23
C TYR A 203 8.37 0.05 -7.10
N THR A 204 8.95 -0.19 -5.93
CA THR A 204 10.38 0.05 -5.66
C THR A 204 11.33 -0.75 -6.54
N ASP A 205 10.94 -1.95 -6.93
CA ASP A 205 11.73 -2.81 -7.82
C ASP A 205 11.59 -2.45 -9.30
N LEU A 206 10.83 -1.40 -9.65
CA LEU A 206 10.62 -0.91 -11.01
C LEU A 206 11.30 0.45 -11.25
N THR A 207 12.30 0.82 -10.45
CA THR A 207 13.08 2.05 -10.64
C THR A 207 14.15 1.85 -11.72
N PHE A 208 14.26 2.81 -12.65
CA PHE A 208 15.22 2.74 -13.76
C PHE A 208 16.62 3.22 -13.38
N CYS A 209 16.79 3.90 -12.29
CA CYS A 209 18.05 4.58 -11.89
C CYS A 209 18.76 3.92 -10.70
N ASN A 210 18.46 2.69 -10.34
CA ASN A 210 19.09 1.91 -9.27
C ASN A 210 19.21 2.60 -7.89
N LYS A 211 18.63 3.79 -7.71
CA LYS A 211 18.61 4.52 -6.44
C LYS A 211 17.17 4.54 -5.92
N TYR A 212 16.91 3.62 -5.04
CA TYR A 212 15.69 3.61 -4.26
C TYR A 212 15.99 4.15 -2.86
N GLU A 213 15.14 5.04 -2.39
CA GLU A 213 15.16 5.59 -1.04
C GLU A 213 13.79 5.41 -0.41
N SER A 214 13.76 4.91 0.82
CA SER A 214 12.55 4.78 1.63
C SER A 214 12.50 5.88 2.68
N ILE A 215 11.32 6.42 2.95
CA ILE A 215 11.12 7.36 4.04
C ILE A 215 11.45 6.71 5.41
N SER A 216 11.37 5.38 5.52
CA SER A 216 11.76 4.65 6.73
C SER A 216 13.23 4.79 7.09
N GLN A 217 14.11 5.11 6.13
CA GLN A 217 15.54 5.40 6.42
C GLN A 217 15.73 6.68 7.23
N HIS A 218 14.73 7.57 7.23
CA HIS A 218 14.75 8.84 7.95
C HIS A 218 13.82 8.89 9.17
N TYR A 219 12.83 7.98 9.22
CA TYR A 219 11.84 7.89 10.30
C TYR A 219 11.38 6.43 10.49
N PRO A 220 12.29 5.52 10.88
CA PRO A 220 11.99 4.09 10.99
C PRO A 220 10.97 3.77 12.07
N GLU A 221 11.00 4.49 13.20
CA GLU A 221 10.22 4.17 14.39
C GLU A 221 8.69 4.26 14.20
N ARG A 222 8.20 4.98 13.19
CA ARG A 222 6.76 5.11 12.93
C ARG A 222 6.40 4.97 11.45
N THR A 223 7.27 4.33 10.66
CA THR A 223 6.99 4.05 9.24
C THR A 223 6.63 2.59 9.05
N CYS A 224 5.41 2.34 8.60
CA CYS A 224 4.96 1.03 8.12
C CYS A 224 5.27 0.92 6.63
N ILE A 225 5.69 -0.26 6.16
CA ILE A 225 5.95 -0.52 4.74
C ILE A 225 4.94 -1.51 4.20
N SER A 226 4.34 -1.20 3.05
CA SER A 226 3.55 -2.15 2.26
C SER A 226 4.23 -2.47 0.95
N GLY A 227 4.19 -3.73 0.55
CA GLY A 227 4.79 -4.22 -0.69
C GLY A 227 4.19 -5.54 -1.17
N GLY A 228 4.76 -6.15 -2.19
CA GLY A 228 4.28 -7.43 -2.68
C GLY A 228 4.75 -7.79 -4.10
N LEU A 229 4.23 -8.90 -4.63
CA LEU A 229 4.64 -9.47 -5.92
C LEU A 229 3.88 -8.88 -7.11
N SER A 230 2.86 -8.06 -6.88
CA SER A 230 1.91 -7.65 -7.93
C SER A 230 2.54 -6.90 -9.10
N LYS A 231 3.61 -6.13 -8.87
CA LYS A 231 4.16 -5.21 -9.87
C LYS A 231 5.48 -5.71 -10.45
N TRP A 232 6.53 -5.80 -9.66
CA TRP A 232 7.85 -6.22 -10.15
C TRP A 232 7.88 -7.66 -10.68
N CYS A 233 7.08 -8.54 -10.08
CA CYS A 233 7.00 -9.95 -10.45
C CYS A 233 5.91 -10.23 -11.51
N GLY A 234 5.04 -9.27 -11.83
CA GLY A 234 3.91 -9.47 -12.73
C GLY A 234 2.79 -10.36 -12.14
N ALA A 235 2.90 -10.79 -10.89
CA ALA A 235 2.00 -11.75 -10.25
C ALA A 235 0.80 -11.08 -9.54
N GLY A 236 0.24 -10.03 -10.12
CA GLY A 236 -0.86 -9.28 -9.51
C GLY A 236 -2.11 -10.13 -9.20
N GLY A 237 -2.40 -11.13 -10.05
CA GLY A 237 -3.51 -12.07 -9.85
C GLY A 237 -3.29 -13.08 -8.72
N TRP A 238 -2.07 -13.29 -8.28
CA TRP A 238 -1.74 -14.26 -7.21
C TRP A 238 -2.03 -13.73 -5.81
N ARG A 239 -2.26 -12.44 -5.68
CA ARG A 239 -2.67 -11.81 -4.43
C ARG A 239 -1.68 -11.99 -3.27
N VAL A 240 -0.38 -11.85 -3.51
CA VAL A 240 0.65 -11.92 -2.47
C VAL A 240 1.22 -10.54 -2.19
N GLY A 241 1.03 -10.06 -0.97
CA GLY A 241 1.56 -8.81 -0.44
C GLY A 241 2.05 -8.98 0.98
N PHE A 242 2.63 -7.92 1.52
CA PHE A 242 3.06 -7.88 2.92
C PHE A 242 2.87 -6.50 3.53
N PHE A 243 2.83 -6.49 4.84
CA PHE A 243 2.82 -5.30 5.67
C PHE A 243 3.87 -5.46 6.77
N ALA A 244 4.85 -4.56 6.81
CA ALA A 244 5.90 -4.53 7.82
C ALA A 244 5.69 -3.32 8.75
N VAL A 245 5.66 -3.57 10.04
CA VAL A 245 5.32 -2.59 11.09
C VAL A 245 6.53 -2.44 12.03
N PRO A 246 6.95 -1.23 12.42
CA PRO A 246 8.02 -1.05 13.37
C PRO A 246 7.59 -1.47 14.80
N ASN A 247 8.57 -1.79 15.66
CA ASN A 247 8.30 -2.25 17.03
C ASN A 247 7.47 -1.25 17.86
N GLU A 248 7.67 0.04 17.63
CA GLU A 248 7.00 1.13 18.34
C GLU A 248 5.49 1.20 18.04
N LEU A 249 5.03 0.48 17.02
CA LEU A 249 3.62 0.37 16.64
C LEU A 249 3.06 -1.05 16.87
N SER A 250 3.58 -1.77 17.86
CA SER A 250 3.17 -3.14 18.18
C SER A 250 1.67 -3.28 18.47
N GLU A 251 1.06 -2.33 19.17
CA GLU A 251 -0.41 -2.33 19.40
C GLU A 251 -1.18 -2.29 18.07
N LEU A 252 -0.77 -1.43 17.14
CA LEU A 252 -1.38 -1.34 15.82
C LEU A 252 -1.21 -2.66 15.04
N LEU A 253 -0.03 -3.28 15.15
CA LEU A 253 0.24 -4.57 14.53
C LEU A 253 -0.71 -5.66 15.06
N GLU A 254 -0.90 -5.75 16.38
CA GLU A 254 -1.79 -6.76 16.96
C GLU A 254 -3.26 -6.55 16.53
N ASN A 255 -3.71 -5.31 16.43
CA ASN A 255 -5.04 -5.01 15.90
C ASN A 255 -5.17 -5.38 14.41
N VAL A 256 -4.12 -5.17 13.60
CA VAL A 256 -4.09 -5.60 12.20
C VAL A 256 -4.14 -7.13 12.10
N LYS A 257 -3.41 -7.86 12.93
CA LYS A 257 -3.45 -9.33 12.99
C LYS A 257 -4.84 -9.85 13.38
N THR A 258 -5.46 -9.23 14.38
CA THR A 258 -6.83 -9.57 14.80
C THR A 258 -7.81 -9.41 13.66
N LEU A 259 -7.77 -8.28 12.96
CA LEU A 259 -8.63 -8.05 11.79
C LEU A 259 -8.33 -9.02 10.64
N ALA A 260 -7.06 -9.36 10.43
CA ALA A 260 -6.66 -10.34 9.43
C ALA A 260 -7.27 -11.71 9.73
N SER A 261 -7.31 -12.14 11.00
CA SER A 261 -7.91 -13.43 11.40
C SER A 261 -9.39 -13.55 11.08
N GLU A 262 -10.10 -12.43 11.03
CA GLU A 262 -11.52 -12.35 10.72
C GLU A 262 -11.82 -12.05 9.25
N SER A 263 -10.81 -11.69 8.44
CA SER A 263 -11.02 -11.28 7.05
C SER A 263 -10.52 -12.29 6.02
N TYR A 264 -9.45 -13.04 6.31
CA TYR A 264 -8.89 -14.06 5.40
C TYR A 264 -8.04 -15.08 6.15
N SER A 265 -7.75 -16.18 5.47
CA SER A 265 -6.73 -17.14 5.89
C SER A 265 -5.56 -17.07 4.90
N THR A 266 -4.33 -17.11 5.42
CA THR A 266 -3.12 -17.15 4.59
C THR A 266 -2.86 -18.56 4.06
N VAL A 267 -2.42 -18.63 2.81
CA VAL A 267 -2.09 -19.87 2.09
C VAL A 267 -0.60 -19.92 1.79
#